data_98246b6f31a91514cf90c21180b71ff5
#
_entry.id   98246b6f31a91514cf90c21180b71ff5
#
_cell.length_a   1.000
_cell.length_b   1.000
_cell.length_c   1.000
_cell.angle_alpha   90.00
_cell.angle_beta   90.00
_cell.angle_gamma   90.00
#
_symmetry.space_group_name_H-M   'P 1'
#
loop_
_entity.id
_entity.type
_entity.pdbx_description
1 polymer ?
#
loop_
_entity_poly.entity_id
_entity_poly.type
_entity_poly.pdbx_seq_one_letter_code
_entity_poly.pdbx_strand_id
1 'polypeptide(L)'
;NKDAHLFSELFYAINYEKFFYGFFGLFIVLISSIMLMGFNVSSIIRNVASIGLLESLGLKKKYIGIFYLLHGLFIALTGFFIAFLLFQGLVALDNNYQIMDYIFDPDVYFAFDLELSDYVIMIIFLLTTTLIFLSTLYPLYKISKLDIIDSIKSRG
;
A
#
# COMPACT_ATOMS: atom_id res chain seq x y z
N ASN A 1 -43.34 16.96 -6.54
CA ASN A 1 -41.86 17.03 -6.56
C ASN A 1 -41.22 15.63 -6.63
N LYS A 2 -41.64 14.81 -7.62
CA LYS A 2 -41.07 13.49 -7.88
C LYS A 2 -39.60 13.58 -8.29
N ASP A 3 -39.24 14.61 -9.05
CA ASP A 3 -37.86 14.80 -9.54
C ASP A 3 -36.86 15.07 -8.41
N ALA A 4 -37.23 15.86 -7.39
CA ALA A 4 -36.38 16.10 -6.23
C ALA A 4 -36.14 14.84 -5.39
N HIS A 5 -37.10 13.91 -5.34
CA HIS A 5 -36.96 12.64 -4.63
C HIS A 5 -36.04 11.69 -5.40
N LEU A 6 -36.19 11.62 -6.70
CA LEU A 6 -35.32 10.83 -7.58
C LEU A 6 -33.86 11.33 -7.52
N PHE A 7 -33.64 12.63 -7.54
CA PHE A 7 -32.28 13.20 -7.39
C PHE A 7 -31.66 12.87 -6.03
N SER A 8 -32.45 12.89 -4.94
CA SER A 8 -31.93 12.53 -3.63
C SER A 8 -31.55 11.04 -3.55
N GLU A 9 -32.37 10.16 -4.10
CA GLU A 9 -32.09 8.70 -4.12
C GLU A 9 -30.84 8.38 -4.95
N LEU A 10 -30.68 9.00 -6.12
CA LEU A 10 -29.49 8.86 -6.96
C LEU A 10 -28.23 9.36 -6.23
N PHE A 11 -28.33 10.49 -5.55
CA PHE A 11 -27.20 11.06 -4.78
C PHE A 11 -26.79 10.15 -3.63
N TYR A 12 -27.75 9.54 -2.94
CA TYR A 12 -27.47 8.55 -1.91
C TYR A 12 -26.81 7.30 -2.51
N ALA A 13 -27.30 6.77 -3.62
CA ALA A 13 -26.74 5.59 -4.28
C ALA A 13 -25.26 5.81 -4.67
N ILE A 14 -24.94 6.96 -5.30
CA ILE A 14 -23.57 7.31 -5.69
C ILE A 14 -22.65 7.43 -4.47
N ASN A 15 -23.14 8.02 -3.37
CA ASN A 15 -22.34 8.15 -2.14
C ASN A 15 -22.08 6.78 -1.48
N TYR A 16 -23.06 5.86 -1.52
CA TYR A 16 -22.88 4.50 -1.04
C TYR A 16 -21.84 3.74 -1.88
N GLU A 17 -21.89 3.85 -3.21
CA GLU A 17 -20.86 3.25 -4.08
C GLU A 17 -19.45 3.77 -3.78
N LYS A 18 -19.29 5.08 -3.71
CA LYS A 18 -17.99 5.70 -3.34
C LYS A 18 -17.48 5.20 -1.99
N PHE A 19 -18.38 5.07 -1.01
CA PHE A 19 -18.02 4.52 0.30
C PHE A 19 -17.54 3.07 0.22
N PHE A 20 -18.24 2.22 -0.55
CA PHE A 20 -17.85 0.83 -0.74
C PHE A 20 -16.49 0.71 -1.43
N TYR A 21 -16.24 1.44 -2.52
CA TYR A 21 -14.95 1.43 -3.20
C TYR A 21 -13.82 1.93 -2.29
N GLY A 22 -14.04 2.99 -1.54
CA GLY A 22 -13.07 3.48 -0.55
C GLY A 22 -12.78 2.47 0.54
N PHE A 23 -13.80 1.78 1.05
CA PHE A 23 -13.69 0.74 2.06
C PHE A 23 -12.89 -0.47 1.55
N PHE A 24 -13.19 -0.99 0.35
CA PHE A 24 -12.43 -2.06 -0.26
C PHE A 24 -10.99 -1.65 -0.55
N GLY A 25 -10.77 -0.44 -1.05
CA GLY A 25 -9.42 0.10 -1.24
C GLY A 25 -8.61 0.14 0.04
N LEU A 26 -9.20 0.61 1.15
CA LEU A 26 -8.57 0.59 2.46
C LEU A 26 -8.20 -0.84 2.90
N PHE A 27 -9.11 -1.81 2.70
CA PHE A 27 -8.86 -3.21 3.04
C PHE A 27 -7.68 -3.79 2.26
N ILE A 28 -7.59 -3.50 0.96
CA ILE A 28 -6.46 -3.95 0.12
C ILE A 28 -5.14 -3.37 0.63
N VAL A 29 -5.12 -2.08 0.99
CA VAL A 29 -3.92 -1.43 1.55
C VAL A 29 -3.52 -2.02 2.89
N LEU A 30 -4.48 -2.33 3.77
CA LEU A 30 -4.23 -2.98 5.06
C LEU A 30 -3.63 -4.39 4.87
N ILE A 31 -4.22 -5.22 4.01
CA ILE A 31 -3.72 -6.56 3.71
C ILE A 31 -2.30 -6.47 3.14
N SER A 32 -2.05 -5.58 2.19
CA SER A 32 -0.73 -5.36 1.59
C SER A 32 0.30 -4.94 2.64
N SER A 33 -0.08 -4.09 3.61
CA SER A 33 0.79 -3.66 4.71
C SER A 33 1.17 -4.83 5.63
N ILE A 34 0.21 -5.73 5.94
CA ILE A 34 0.46 -6.94 6.73
C ILE A 34 1.38 -7.90 5.98
N MET A 35 1.18 -8.08 4.67
CA MET A 35 2.05 -8.92 3.84
C MET A 35 3.48 -8.38 3.81
N LEU A 36 3.66 -7.07 3.65
CA LEU A 36 4.98 -6.43 3.67
C LEU A 36 5.66 -6.60 5.03
N MET A 37 4.91 -6.46 6.13
CA MET A 37 5.41 -6.73 7.48
C MET A 37 5.91 -8.18 7.61
N GLY A 38 5.13 -9.16 7.15
CA GLY A 38 5.50 -10.58 7.13
C GLY A 38 6.75 -10.84 6.30
N PHE A 39 6.86 -10.22 5.14
CA PHE A 39 8.04 -10.29 4.28
C PHE A 39 9.29 -9.76 4.97
N ASN A 40 9.22 -8.60 5.62
CA ASN A 40 10.33 -8.00 6.35
C ASN A 40 10.77 -8.90 7.52
N VAL A 41 9.82 -9.42 8.31
CA VAL A 41 10.13 -10.37 9.41
C VAL A 41 10.82 -11.62 8.88
N SER A 42 10.30 -12.22 7.81
CA SER A 42 10.90 -13.41 7.17
C SER A 42 12.29 -13.12 6.64
N SER A 43 12.52 -11.96 6.03
CA SER A 43 13.81 -11.53 5.54
C SER A 43 14.85 -11.39 6.67
N ILE A 44 14.44 -10.80 7.81
CA ILE A 44 15.30 -10.70 8.99
C ILE A 44 15.69 -12.08 9.52
N ILE A 45 14.70 -12.97 9.67
CA ILE A 45 14.95 -14.33 10.20
C ILE A 45 15.92 -15.10 9.29
N ARG A 46 15.78 -14.99 7.98
CA ARG A 46 16.69 -15.63 7.02
C ARG A 46 18.11 -15.07 7.07
N ASN A 47 18.26 -13.80 7.41
CA ASN A 47 19.54 -13.11 7.41
C ASN A 47 20.14 -12.95 8.82
N VAL A 48 19.61 -13.64 9.84
CA VAL A 48 20.08 -13.54 11.24
C VAL A 48 21.59 -13.77 11.37
N ALA A 49 22.13 -14.77 10.66
CA ALA A 49 23.58 -15.06 10.71
C ALA A 49 24.40 -13.88 10.15
N SER A 50 24.00 -13.30 9.02
CA SER A 50 24.66 -12.14 8.41
C SER A 50 24.55 -10.90 9.29
N ILE A 51 23.39 -10.70 9.94
CA ILE A 51 23.15 -9.62 10.89
C ILE A 51 24.08 -9.79 12.11
N GLY A 52 24.21 -11.01 12.66
CA GLY A 52 25.10 -11.31 13.77
C GLY A 52 26.57 -11.06 13.43
N LEU A 53 26.99 -11.40 12.21
CA LEU A 53 28.33 -11.11 11.72
C LEU A 53 28.60 -9.61 11.64
N LEU A 54 27.67 -8.84 11.13
CA LEU A 54 27.78 -7.36 11.08
C LEU A 54 27.84 -6.75 12.49
N GLU A 55 27.08 -7.29 13.43
CA GLU A 55 27.09 -6.85 14.83
C GLU A 55 28.43 -7.17 15.51
N SER A 56 29.02 -8.33 15.22
CA SER A 56 30.35 -8.72 15.73
C SER A 56 31.46 -7.83 15.18
N LEU A 57 31.28 -7.25 13.98
CA LEU A 57 32.17 -6.26 13.39
C LEU A 57 31.91 -4.82 13.93
N GLY A 58 31.01 -4.67 14.91
CA GLY A 58 30.75 -3.40 15.61
C GLY A 58 29.60 -2.57 15.01
N LEU A 59 28.83 -3.11 14.06
CA LEU A 59 27.68 -2.39 13.53
C LEU A 59 26.55 -2.37 14.59
N LYS A 60 26.08 -1.18 14.95
CA LYS A 60 24.99 -1.04 15.94
C LYS A 60 23.66 -1.50 15.35
N LYS A 61 22.86 -2.25 16.13
CA LYS A 61 21.49 -2.71 15.77
C LYS A 61 20.61 -1.62 15.16
N LYS A 62 20.78 -0.37 15.58
CA LYS A 62 20.07 0.79 15.04
C LYS A 62 20.27 0.97 13.53
N TYR A 63 21.49 0.80 13.02
CA TYR A 63 21.77 0.95 11.59
C TYR A 63 21.17 -0.17 10.76
N ILE A 64 21.17 -1.39 11.30
CA ILE A 64 20.48 -2.54 10.67
C ILE A 64 18.97 -2.26 10.57
N GLY A 65 18.39 -1.74 11.65
CA GLY A 65 16.99 -1.35 11.67
C GLY A 65 16.65 -0.27 10.63
N ILE A 66 17.47 0.78 10.55
CA ILE A 66 17.30 1.85 9.56
C ILE A 66 17.37 1.29 8.13
N PHE A 67 18.27 0.34 7.86
CA PHE A 67 18.37 -0.30 6.55
C PHE A 67 17.07 -1.00 6.15
N TYR A 68 16.46 -1.79 7.04
CA TYR A 68 15.18 -2.45 6.77
C TYR A 68 14.02 -1.46 6.61
N LEU A 69 14.03 -0.35 7.36
CA LEU A 69 13.04 0.70 7.21
C LEU A 69 13.15 1.39 5.85
N LEU A 70 14.37 1.75 5.44
CA LEU A 70 14.61 2.35 4.12
C LEU A 70 14.25 1.39 2.99
N HIS A 71 14.54 0.10 3.15
CA HIS A 71 14.16 -0.93 2.19
C HIS A 71 12.64 -1.03 2.04
N GLY A 72 11.89 -1.06 3.15
CA GLY A 72 10.43 -1.06 3.12
C GLY A 72 9.86 0.20 2.47
N LEU A 73 10.41 1.37 2.79
CA LEU A 73 10.01 2.64 2.18
C LEU A 73 10.30 2.66 0.67
N PHE A 74 11.43 2.13 0.25
CA PHE A 74 11.79 2.04 -1.17
C PHE A 74 10.82 1.16 -1.95
N ILE A 75 10.44 0.00 -1.40
CA ILE A 75 9.41 -0.89 -2.00
C ILE A 75 8.08 -0.14 -2.11
N ALA A 76 7.69 0.60 -1.08
CA ALA A 76 6.45 1.38 -1.09
C ALA A 76 6.43 2.44 -2.17
N LEU A 77 7.49 3.22 -2.27
CA LEU A 77 7.60 4.30 -3.24
C LEU A 77 7.62 3.76 -4.68
N THR A 78 8.38 2.70 -4.93
CA THR A 78 8.41 2.05 -6.25
C THR A 78 7.07 1.44 -6.62
N GLY A 79 6.39 0.77 -5.68
CA GLY A 79 5.05 0.23 -5.89
C GLY A 79 4.02 1.32 -6.19
N PHE A 80 4.04 2.42 -5.44
CA PHE A 80 3.16 3.56 -5.68
C PHE A 80 3.41 4.18 -7.05
N PHE A 81 4.67 4.38 -7.43
CA PHE A 81 5.02 4.95 -8.72
C PHE A 81 4.57 4.09 -9.90
N ILE A 82 4.76 2.77 -9.79
CA ILE A 82 4.28 1.81 -10.82
C ILE A 82 2.75 1.85 -10.90
N ALA A 83 2.04 1.83 -9.76
CA ALA A 83 0.59 1.90 -9.74
C ALA A 83 0.07 3.21 -10.34
N PHE A 84 0.73 4.33 -10.05
CA PHE A 84 0.40 5.63 -10.61
C PHE A 84 0.59 5.66 -12.13
N LEU A 85 1.70 5.12 -12.65
CA LEU A 85 1.95 5.03 -14.10
C LEU A 85 0.92 4.14 -14.80
N LEU A 86 0.56 3.00 -14.20
CA LEU A 86 -0.46 2.11 -14.73
C LEU A 86 -1.83 2.79 -14.77
N PHE A 87 -2.18 3.53 -13.72
CA PHE A 87 -3.43 4.29 -13.67
C PHE A 87 -3.46 5.36 -14.77
N GLN A 88 -2.41 6.17 -14.90
CA GLN A 88 -2.32 7.18 -15.97
C GLN A 88 -2.36 6.55 -17.37
N GLY A 89 -1.76 5.38 -17.53
CA GLY A 89 -1.86 4.60 -18.77
C GLY A 89 -3.29 4.17 -19.09
N LEU A 90 -4.05 3.71 -18.09
CA LEU A 90 -5.46 3.36 -18.25
C LEU A 90 -6.31 4.57 -18.61
N VAL A 91 -6.12 5.70 -17.93
CA VAL A 91 -6.82 6.96 -18.27
C VAL A 91 -6.51 7.41 -19.70
N ALA A 92 -5.25 7.35 -20.12
CA ALA A 92 -4.86 7.71 -21.49
C ALA A 92 -5.47 6.77 -22.54
N LEU A 93 -5.56 5.47 -22.23
CA LEU A 93 -6.21 4.49 -23.10
C LEU A 93 -7.71 4.74 -23.20
N ASP A 94 -8.36 5.05 -22.09
CA ASP A 94 -9.79 5.33 -22.06
C ASP A 94 -10.11 6.61 -22.84
N ASN A 95 -9.36 7.67 -22.65
CA ASN A 95 -9.52 8.93 -23.39
C ASN A 95 -9.34 8.77 -24.92
N ASN A 96 -8.48 7.82 -25.37
CA ASN A 96 -8.24 7.62 -26.80
C ASN A 96 -9.22 6.61 -27.43
N TYR A 97 -9.66 5.59 -26.70
CA TYR A 97 -10.40 4.45 -27.23
C TYR A 97 -11.82 4.33 -26.66
N GLN A 98 -12.19 5.17 -25.67
CA GLN A 98 -13.49 5.14 -25.00
C GLN A 98 -13.85 3.71 -24.51
N ILE A 99 -12.87 3.04 -23.92
CA ILE A 99 -12.97 1.63 -23.51
C ILE A 99 -14.07 1.43 -22.47
N MET A 100 -14.23 2.40 -21.56
CA MET A 100 -15.26 2.35 -20.53
C MET A 100 -16.66 2.49 -21.11
N ASP A 101 -16.85 3.33 -22.11
CA ASP A 101 -18.14 3.47 -22.82
C ASP A 101 -18.50 2.19 -23.61
N TYR A 102 -17.51 1.41 -24.03
CA TYR A 102 -17.71 0.14 -24.71
C TYR A 102 -18.07 -1.00 -23.73
N ILE A 103 -17.50 -0.98 -22.50
CA ILE A 103 -17.73 -2.00 -21.48
C ILE A 103 -19.04 -1.72 -20.72
N PHE A 104 -19.30 -0.47 -20.40
CA PHE A 104 -20.48 -0.01 -19.68
C PHE A 104 -21.35 0.76 -20.65
N ASP A 105 -22.54 0.24 -20.95
CA ASP A 105 -23.52 0.88 -21.83
C ASP A 105 -23.83 2.29 -21.28
N PRO A 106 -23.51 3.37 -22.01
CA PRO A 106 -23.71 4.74 -21.54
C PRO A 106 -25.19 5.10 -21.31
N ASP A 107 -26.13 4.35 -21.92
CA ASP A 107 -27.58 4.53 -21.69
C ASP A 107 -28.05 3.93 -20.36
N VAL A 108 -27.24 3.05 -19.73
CA VAL A 108 -27.58 2.35 -18.48
C VAL A 108 -26.73 2.87 -17.32
N TYR A 109 -25.49 3.22 -17.58
CA TYR A 109 -24.55 3.74 -16.58
C TYR A 109 -24.17 5.18 -16.91
N PHE A 110 -24.17 6.05 -15.89
CA PHE A 110 -23.61 7.41 -16.01
C PHE A 110 -22.15 7.30 -16.46
N ALA A 111 -21.74 8.16 -17.40
CA ALA A 111 -20.37 8.21 -17.91
C ALA A 111 -19.34 8.09 -16.78
N PHE A 112 -18.56 7.02 -16.82
CA PHE A 112 -17.49 6.78 -15.85
C PHE A 112 -16.31 7.68 -16.20
N ASP A 113 -16.20 8.81 -15.51
CA ASP A 113 -15.06 9.69 -15.66
C ASP A 113 -13.91 9.15 -14.77
N LEU A 114 -12.88 8.59 -15.41
CA LEU A 114 -11.68 8.06 -14.74
C LEU A 114 -10.74 9.17 -14.26
N GLU A 115 -11.28 10.30 -13.81
CA GLU A 115 -10.48 11.37 -13.24
C GLU A 115 -10.33 11.23 -11.72
N LEU A 116 -9.09 11.05 -11.27
CA LEU A 116 -8.75 11.20 -9.87
C LEU A 116 -8.28 12.63 -9.62
N SER A 117 -8.96 13.32 -8.72
CA SER A 117 -8.49 14.61 -8.23
C SER A 117 -7.11 14.48 -7.58
N ASP A 118 -6.21 15.43 -7.80
CA ASP A 118 -4.87 15.49 -7.19
C ASP A 118 -4.92 15.33 -5.67
N TYR A 119 -5.97 15.85 -5.05
CA TYR A 119 -6.20 15.69 -3.61
C TYR A 119 -6.40 14.23 -3.18
N VAL A 120 -7.13 13.45 -3.96
CA VAL A 120 -7.35 12.01 -3.70
C VAL A 120 -6.05 11.23 -3.86
N ILE A 121 -5.27 11.53 -4.90
CA ILE A 121 -3.94 10.92 -5.12
C ILE A 121 -3.02 11.19 -3.93
N MET A 122 -3.01 12.44 -3.42
CA MET A 122 -2.21 12.83 -2.26
C MET A 122 -2.64 12.10 -0.99
N ILE A 123 -3.95 11.93 -0.74
CA ILE A 123 -4.46 11.17 0.41
C ILE A 123 -4.04 9.71 0.32
N ILE A 124 -4.19 9.06 -0.84
CA ILE A 124 -3.81 7.66 -1.06
C ILE A 124 -2.31 7.51 -0.82
N PHE A 125 -1.48 8.41 -1.34
CA PHE A 125 -0.04 8.41 -1.13
C PHE A 125 0.33 8.51 0.35
N LEU A 126 -0.23 9.47 1.08
CA LEU A 126 0.04 9.67 2.51
C LEU A 126 -0.42 8.46 3.34
N LEU A 127 -1.62 7.96 3.06
CA LEU A 127 -2.19 6.82 3.78
C LEU A 127 -1.35 5.56 3.55
N THR A 128 -1.02 5.27 2.30
CA THR A 128 -0.19 4.11 1.93
C THR A 128 1.19 4.20 2.57
N THR A 129 1.87 5.35 2.45
CA THR A 129 3.20 5.58 3.03
C THR A 129 3.18 5.43 4.56
N THR A 130 2.15 5.97 5.23
CA THR A 130 2.00 5.88 6.69
C THR A 130 1.79 4.44 7.14
N LEU A 131 0.91 3.68 6.48
CA LEU A 131 0.66 2.29 6.83
C LEU A 131 1.89 1.40 6.62
N ILE A 132 2.65 1.62 5.54
CA ILE A 132 3.88 0.88 5.29
C ILE A 132 4.96 1.25 6.31
N PHE A 133 5.07 2.52 6.68
CA PHE A 133 5.95 2.96 7.74
C PHE A 133 5.61 2.26 9.07
N LEU A 134 4.35 2.24 9.46
CA LEU A 134 3.89 1.55 10.67
C LEU A 134 4.16 0.05 10.62
N SER A 135 3.94 -0.60 9.48
CA SER A 135 4.19 -2.04 9.32
C SER A 135 5.67 -2.42 9.39
N THR A 136 6.59 -1.48 9.10
CA THR A 136 8.04 -1.69 9.24
C THR A 136 8.56 -1.44 10.67
N LEU A 137 7.80 -0.76 11.52
CA LEU A 137 8.20 -0.53 12.91
C LEU A 137 8.22 -1.84 13.74
N TYR A 138 7.31 -2.77 13.48
CA TYR A 138 7.27 -4.04 14.20
C TYR A 138 8.54 -4.91 13.99
N PRO A 139 9.03 -5.13 12.76
CA PRO A 139 10.30 -5.80 12.54
C PRO A 139 11.48 -5.12 13.24
N LEU A 140 11.51 -3.78 13.25
CA LEU A 140 12.52 -2.99 13.96
C LEU A 140 12.57 -3.29 15.45
N TYR A 141 11.40 -3.28 16.09
CA TYR A 141 11.27 -3.62 17.50
C TYR A 141 11.73 -5.06 17.77
N LYS A 142 11.44 -6.00 16.88
CA LYS A 142 11.87 -7.39 17.00
C LYS A 142 13.38 -7.53 16.90
N ILE A 143 14.04 -6.83 15.95
CA ILE A 143 15.51 -6.82 15.83
C ILE A 143 16.16 -6.30 17.11
N SER A 144 15.64 -5.24 17.71
CA SER A 144 16.23 -4.65 18.94
C SER A 144 16.21 -5.58 20.13
N LYS A 145 15.26 -6.54 20.17
CA LYS A 145 15.10 -7.54 21.23
C LYS A 145 15.74 -8.91 20.94
N LEU A 146 16.17 -9.17 19.71
CA LEU A 146 16.88 -10.40 19.38
C LEU A 146 18.28 -10.38 20.00
N ASP A 147 18.52 -11.25 20.96
CA ASP A 147 19.87 -11.65 21.37
C ASP A 147 20.39 -12.63 20.34
N ILE A 148 21.08 -12.10 19.32
CA ILE A 148 21.54 -12.83 18.14
C ILE A 148 22.59 -13.88 18.55
N ILE A 149 23.32 -13.62 19.65
CA ILE A 149 24.34 -14.53 20.21
C ILE A 149 23.69 -15.84 20.69
N ASP A 150 22.52 -15.77 21.34
CA ASP A 150 21.82 -16.98 21.80
C ASP A 150 21.18 -17.77 20.65
N SER A 151 20.78 -17.09 19.56
CA SER A 151 20.20 -17.72 18.38
C SER A 151 21.23 -18.51 17.55
N ILE A 152 22.50 -18.13 17.59
CA ILE A 152 23.59 -18.87 16.93
C ILE A 152 23.98 -20.10 17.77
N LYS A 153 23.99 -19.95 19.10
CA LYS A 153 24.37 -21.00 20.05
C LYS A 153 23.35 -22.16 20.12
N SER A 154 22.11 -21.90 19.81
CA SER A 154 21.04 -22.94 19.82
C SER A 154 20.98 -23.80 18.54
N ARG A 155 21.80 -23.51 17.54
CA ARG A 155 21.88 -24.25 16.26
C ARG A 155 23.18 -25.07 16.11
N GLY A 156 24.06 -25.05 17.06
CA GLY A 156 25.25 -25.91 17.19
C GLY A 156 25.03 -26.99 18.23
#